data_2ce1ac016d388391770e0468a3e8cd3f
#
_entry.id   2ce1ac016d388391770e0468a3e8cd3f
#
_cell.length_a   1.000
_cell.length_b   1.000
_cell.length_c   1.000
_cell.angle_alpha   90.00
_cell.angle_beta   90.00
_cell.angle_gamma   90.00
#
_symmetry.space_group_name_H-M   'P 1'
#
loop_
_entity.id
_entity.type
_entity.pdbx_description
1 polymer ?
#
loop_
_entity_poly.entity_id
_entity_poly.type
_entity_poly.pdbx_seq_one_letter_code
_entity_poly.pdbx_strand_id
1 'polypeptide(L)'
;MIRIAPRVGLAAAAVAALGLTRNSSDRIPTSDTSVGRLAGPSANAAALSRATADSADTVTQVSMRKVNFYIIPRAALRIRTLRGQMRSFKGGPVTFDDKNAFVIHLDYAEIGLNGNDITALMNSYIFAYPGAPLKHLRVHTSGSQVVQSGVMHKIVDIPFEIRADVSVTPEGLIKLHPVRTRIFGVNGNDLMRAFHLSLQKILDLSKAKGVTVKGNDLFLDPVRILPPPAIEGHATAIRVDGDELVQTFGTVDALPPLTPPDTSSGAYMFYRGGTLHFGKLLMLDAQMQIVDLRPSGFFDFSLDRYKEQLVAGYSRTLPDLGLQVYMLGLDKLSSAGKVSADHLSCSRSTGASQCDPTSSIGTTPASAWPKNYHVTRISPIY
;
A
#
# COMPACT_ATOMS: atom_id res chain seq x y z
N MET A 1 50.07 42.21 -8.58
CA MET A 1 50.85 41.65 -7.50
C MET A 1 49.87 41.24 -6.43
N ILE A 2 49.61 40.03 -6.20
CA ILE A 2 50.16 38.90 -5.48
C ILE A 2 49.40 37.64 -5.93
N ARG A 3 50.18 36.67 -6.40
CA ARG A 3 49.76 35.29 -6.65
C ARG A 3 49.70 34.53 -5.33
N ILE A 4 48.73 33.68 -5.11
CA ILE A 4 48.88 32.48 -4.31
C ILE A 4 48.12 31.34 -4.99
N ALA A 5 48.86 30.33 -5.36
CA ALA A 5 48.42 29.07 -6.02
C ALA A 5 48.08 27.99 -4.98
N PRO A 6 47.59 26.83 -5.45
CA PRO A 6 46.77 25.88 -4.68
C PRO A 6 47.59 24.83 -3.92
N ARG A 7 46.96 24.21 -2.94
CA ARG A 7 47.46 22.94 -2.38
C ARG A 7 46.43 21.82 -2.54
N VAL A 8 46.84 20.90 -3.38
CA VAL A 8 46.39 19.53 -3.53
C VAL A 8 46.67 18.75 -2.26
N GLY A 9 45.75 17.99 -1.81
CA GLY A 9 45.92 17.00 -0.75
C GLY A 9 45.22 15.68 -1.14
N LEU A 10 46.04 14.80 -1.71
CA LEU A 10 45.77 13.39 -1.95
C LEU A 10 45.88 12.61 -0.62
N ALA A 11 45.00 11.67 -0.37
CA ALA A 11 45.24 10.46 0.41
C ALA A 11 44.10 9.48 0.05
N ALA A 12 44.32 8.54 -0.83
CA ALA A 12 45.05 7.28 -0.75
C ALA A 12 44.27 6.20 0.00
N ALA A 13 43.92 5.20 -0.79
CA ALA A 13 43.28 3.93 -0.49
C ALA A 13 44.13 3.06 0.46
N ALA A 14 43.43 2.17 1.17
CA ALA A 14 44.09 0.95 1.65
C ALA A 14 43.12 -0.24 1.51
N VAL A 15 43.45 -1.08 0.57
CA VAL A 15 43.06 -2.49 0.43
C VAL A 15 43.87 -3.31 1.38
N ALA A 16 43.31 -4.24 2.12
CA ALA A 16 44.04 -5.35 2.73
C ALA A 16 43.21 -6.64 2.58
N ALA A 17 43.64 -7.43 1.62
CA ALA A 17 43.40 -8.87 1.56
C ALA A 17 44.51 -9.56 2.32
N LEU A 18 44.23 -10.76 2.86
CA LEU A 18 45.09 -11.89 3.25
C LEU A 18 44.34 -12.64 4.37
N GLY A 19 44.24 -13.93 4.44
CA GLY A 19 44.92 -14.98 3.74
C GLY A 19 44.40 -16.35 4.22
N LEU A 20 44.56 -17.27 3.34
CA LEU A 20 44.38 -18.71 3.52
C LEU A 20 45.35 -19.30 4.55
N THR A 21 44.87 -20.23 5.40
CA THR A 21 45.69 -21.36 5.80
C THR A 21 44.87 -22.65 5.87
N ARG A 22 45.28 -23.58 5.04
CA ARG A 22 45.01 -25.01 5.16
C ARG A 22 45.70 -25.54 6.40
N ASN A 23 45.10 -26.49 7.07
CA ASN A 23 45.85 -27.64 7.58
C ASN A 23 45.00 -28.90 7.63
N SER A 24 45.47 -29.88 6.93
CA SER A 24 45.07 -31.29 6.93
C SER A 24 45.59 -31.99 8.16
N SER A 25 44.87 -32.91 8.72
CA SER A 25 45.42 -34.15 9.27
C SER A 25 44.34 -35.19 9.48
N ASP A 26 44.55 -36.28 8.81
CA ASP A 26 43.91 -37.60 8.90
C ASP A 26 43.79 -38.14 10.31
N ARG A 27 42.71 -38.81 10.60
CA ARG A 27 42.69 -40.14 11.29
C ARG A 27 41.31 -40.78 11.15
N ILE A 28 41.29 -41.90 10.46
CA ILE A 28 40.24 -42.92 10.50
C ILE A 28 40.46 -43.78 11.75
N PRO A 29 39.44 -44.17 12.47
CA PRO A 29 39.33 -45.52 12.96
C PRO A 29 38.01 -46.20 12.57
N THR A 30 38.16 -47.46 12.34
CA THR A 30 37.32 -48.56 11.93
C THR A 30 36.10 -48.82 12.82
N SER A 31 35.03 -49.16 12.12
CA SER A 31 33.93 -50.08 12.42
C SER A 31 33.63 -50.47 13.85
N ASP A 32 32.39 -50.22 14.29
CA ASP A 32 31.66 -51.21 15.06
C ASP A 32 30.16 -51.23 14.66
N THR A 33 29.68 -52.43 14.38
CA THR A 33 28.34 -52.71 13.89
C THR A 33 27.46 -52.95 15.10
N SER A 34 26.55 -52.03 15.36
CA SER A 34 25.41 -52.32 16.24
C SER A 34 24.09 -51.90 15.59
N VAL A 35 23.29 -52.87 15.31
CA VAL A 35 21.87 -52.76 14.90
C VAL A 35 21.13 -51.98 15.99
N GLY A 36 20.69 -50.78 15.66
CA GLY A 36 19.98 -49.90 16.57
C GLY A 36 18.78 -49.21 15.91
N ARG A 37 17.61 -49.67 16.24
CA ARG A 37 16.31 -48.98 16.34
C ARG A 37 16.03 -47.86 15.35
N LEU A 38 14.96 -48.05 14.60
CA LEU A 38 14.27 -47.01 13.85
C LEU A 38 14.08 -45.75 14.71
N ALA A 39 14.86 -44.73 14.43
CA ALA A 39 14.71 -43.39 15.00
C ALA A 39 13.45 -42.78 14.38
N GLY A 40 12.50 -42.37 15.22
CA GLY A 40 11.38 -41.52 14.81
C GLY A 40 11.84 -40.19 14.21
N PRO A 41 10.96 -39.43 13.60
CA PRO A 41 11.32 -38.20 12.90
C PRO A 41 12.17 -37.30 13.82
N SER A 42 13.33 -36.86 13.32
CA SER A 42 14.31 -36.15 14.12
C SER A 42 13.68 -34.89 14.72
N ALA A 43 14.06 -34.53 15.94
CA ALA A 43 13.62 -33.29 16.63
C ALA A 43 13.79 -32.05 15.77
N ASN A 44 14.77 -32.05 14.86
CA ASN A 44 14.99 -30.98 13.89
C ASN A 44 13.89 -30.87 12.83
N ALA A 45 13.31 -32.00 12.36
CA ALA A 45 12.20 -31.95 11.42
C ALA A 45 10.92 -31.43 12.08
N ALA A 46 10.69 -31.80 13.35
CA ALA A 46 9.56 -31.28 14.13
C ALA A 46 9.75 -29.80 14.50
N ALA A 47 10.98 -29.37 14.79
CA ALA A 47 11.30 -27.96 15.02
C ALA A 47 11.18 -27.13 13.74
N LEU A 48 11.63 -27.66 12.59
CA LEU A 48 11.46 -27.00 11.29
C LEU A 48 9.98 -26.90 10.89
N SER A 49 9.19 -27.95 11.13
CA SER A 49 7.74 -27.94 10.88
C SER A 49 7.01 -26.97 11.79
N ARG A 50 7.41 -26.83 13.06
CA ARG A 50 6.87 -25.80 13.96
C ARG A 50 7.28 -24.39 13.54
N ALA A 51 8.53 -24.16 13.18
CA ALA A 51 9.00 -22.85 12.72
C ALA A 51 8.32 -22.40 11.41
N THR A 52 8.03 -23.35 10.50
CA THR A 52 7.26 -23.08 9.27
C THR A 52 5.77 -22.87 9.55
N ALA A 53 5.18 -23.57 10.54
CA ALA A 53 3.82 -23.34 11.01
C ALA A 53 3.69 -21.96 11.69
N ASP A 54 4.59 -21.61 12.59
CA ASP A 54 4.62 -20.28 13.26
C ASP A 54 4.79 -19.14 12.25
N SER A 55 5.56 -19.33 11.16
CA SER A 55 5.69 -18.31 10.12
C SER A 55 4.46 -18.23 9.22
N ALA A 56 3.72 -19.31 9.01
CA ALA A 56 2.47 -19.30 8.26
C ALA A 56 1.34 -18.57 9.01
N ASP A 57 1.32 -18.66 10.35
CA ASP A 57 0.33 -18.01 11.21
C ASP A 57 0.49 -16.45 11.26
N THR A 58 1.59 -15.89 10.79
CA THR A 58 1.85 -14.45 10.82
C THR A 58 1.54 -13.74 9.51
N VAL A 59 1.29 -14.47 8.42
CA VAL A 59 1.08 -13.90 7.08
C VAL A 59 -0.39 -14.00 6.68
N THR A 60 -1.03 -12.85 6.44
CA THR A 60 -2.39 -12.79 5.91
C THR A 60 -2.33 -12.50 4.41
N GLN A 61 -2.84 -13.40 3.58
CA GLN A 61 -3.02 -13.16 2.15
C GLN A 61 -4.11 -12.13 1.93
N VAL A 62 -3.91 -11.24 0.96
CA VAL A 62 -4.88 -10.20 0.61
C VAL A 62 -5.16 -10.21 -0.89
N SER A 63 -6.46 -10.08 -1.23
CA SER A 63 -6.93 -9.84 -2.59
C SER A 63 -7.91 -8.67 -2.57
N MET A 64 -7.72 -7.72 -3.48
CA MET A 64 -8.65 -6.59 -3.63
C MET A 64 -9.04 -6.44 -5.09
N ARG A 65 -10.27 -6.01 -5.32
CA ARG A 65 -10.80 -5.71 -6.64
C ARG A 65 -11.70 -4.49 -6.58
N LYS A 66 -11.44 -3.52 -7.46
CA LYS A 66 -12.20 -2.27 -7.58
C LYS A 66 -12.36 -1.54 -6.24
N VAL A 67 -11.24 -1.19 -5.59
CA VAL A 67 -11.21 -0.48 -4.32
C VAL A 67 -10.48 0.85 -4.49
N ASN A 68 -11.10 1.95 -4.08
CA ASN A 68 -10.42 3.22 -3.83
C ASN A 68 -9.92 3.19 -2.37
N PHE A 69 -8.65 2.88 -2.19
CA PHE A 69 -8.03 2.79 -0.88
C PHE A 69 -7.46 4.14 -0.47
N TYR A 70 -8.17 4.86 0.40
CA TYR A 70 -7.76 6.19 0.87
C TYR A 70 -6.57 6.08 1.83
N ILE A 71 -5.42 6.58 1.39
CA ILE A 71 -4.17 6.62 2.16
C ILE A 71 -4.01 7.93 2.93
N ILE A 72 -4.62 9.01 2.44
CA ILE A 72 -4.86 10.28 3.13
C ILE A 72 -6.29 10.75 2.79
N PRO A 73 -6.87 11.72 3.53
CA PRO A 73 -8.27 12.12 3.33
C PRO A 73 -8.66 12.58 1.93
N ARG A 74 -7.69 13.00 1.12
CA ARG A 74 -7.90 13.54 -0.24
C ARG A 74 -7.18 12.79 -1.34
N ALA A 75 -6.58 11.63 -1.04
CA ALA A 75 -5.94 10.81 -2.05
C ALA A 75 -6.19 9.33 -1.80
N ALA A 76 -6.62 8.65 -2.84
CA ALA A 76 -6.86 7.22 -2.86
C ALA A 76 -5.96 6.52 -3.89
N LEU A 77 -5.53 5.32 -3.56
CA LEU A 77 -5.02 4.36 -4.52
C LEU A 77 -6.21 3.68 -5.18
N ARG A 78 -6.40 3.88 -6.46
CA ARG A 78 -7.46 3.23 -7.23
C ARG A 78 -7.02 1.82 -7.62
N ILE A 79 -7.24 0.88 -6.72
CA ILE A 79 -6.85 -0.52 -6.88
C ILE A 79 -7.84 -1.19 -7.84
N ARG A 80 -7.44 -1.44 -9.08
CA ARG A 80 -8.21 -2.22 -10.06
C ARG A 80 -8.22 -3.68 -9.67
N THR A 81 -7.04 -4.18 -9.33
CA THR A 81 -6.80 -5.51 -8.76
C THR A 81 -5.52 -5.48 -7.92
N LEU A 82 -5.49 -6.28 -6.87
CA LEU A 82 -4.32 -6.49 -6.01
C LEU A 82 -4.34 -7.92 -5.47
N ARG A 83 -3.18 -8.53 -5.48
CA ARG A 83 -2.85 -9.78 -4.80
C ARG A 83 -1.57 -9.54 -4.03
N GLY A 84 -1.54 -9.99 -2.80
CA GLY A 84 -0.39 -9.76 -1.95
C GLY A 84 -0.51 -10.41 -0.58
N GLN A 85 0.36 -9.97 0.30
CA GLN A 85 0.49 -10.49 1.64
C GLN A 85 0.64 -9.34 2.63
N MET A 86 0.01 -9.49 3.79
CA MET A 86 0.13 -8.55 4.89
C MET A 86 0.91 -9.20 6.02
N ARG A 87 1.87 -8.46 6.58
CA ARG A 87 2.70 -8.92 7.70
C ARG A 87 2.85 -7.82 8.74
N SER A 88 2.76 -8.19 10.02
CA SER A 88 3.08 -7.28 11.12
C SER A 88 4.59 -7.06 11.23
N PHE A 89 5.04 -5.82 11.48
CA PHE A 89 6.46 -5.53 11.74
C PHE A 89 6.99 -6.10 13.06
N LYS A 90 6.09 -6.32 14.02
CA LYS A 90 6.46 -6.76 15.39
C LYS A 90 6.18 -8.23 15.63
N GLY A 91 5.74 -8.97 14.61
CA GLY A 91 5.09 -10.25 14.81
C GLY A 91 3.67 -10.09 15.41
N GLY A 92 2.93 -11.18 15.52
CA GLY A 92 1.54 -11.14 15.99
C GLY A 92 0.55 -10.64 14.91
N PRO A 93 -0.66 -10.24 15.31
CA PRO A 93 -1.72 -9.94 14.36
C PRO A 93 -1.44 -8.69 13.52
N VAL A 94 -1.85 -8.74 12.24
CA VAL A 94 -2.02 -7.55 11.44
C VAL A 94 -3.21 -6.78 12.00
N THR A 95 -3.01 -5.53 12.43
CA THR A 95 -4.07 -4.72 13.03
C THR A 95 -4.45 -3.53 12.17
N PHE A 96 -5.74 -3.38 11.87
CA PHE A 96 -6.25 -2.23 11.12
C PHE A 96 -6.29 -0.95 11.95
N ASP A 97 -6.19 -1.05 13.25
CA ASP A 97 -6.19 0.09 14.16
C ASP A 97 -4.87 0.88 14.14
N ASP A 98 -3.79 0.27 13.66
CA ASP A 98 -2.49 0.92 13.51
C ASP A 98 -1.89 0.66 12.13
N LYS A 99 -2.08 1.59 11.22
CA LYS A 99 -1.54 1.52 9.85
C LYS A 99 -0.01 1.55 9.78
N ASN A 100 0.68 1.87 10.89
CA ASN A 100 2.14 1.82 10.98
C ASN A 100 2.66 0.46 11.47
N ALA A 101 1.78 -0.45 11.87
CA ALA A 101 2.17 -1.71 12.48
C ALA A 101 2.40 -2.84 11.47
N PHE A 102 2.07 -2.65 10.19
CA PHE A 102 2.15 -3.69 9.18
C PHE A 102 2.58 -3.18 7.81
N VAL A 103 2.96 -4.11 6.96
CA VAL A 103 3.31 -3.90 5.56
C VAL A 103 2.41 -4.74 4.65
N ILE A 104 2.11 -4.20 3.47
CA ILE A 104 1.43 -4.90 2.39
C ILE A 104 2.47 -5.17 1.30
N HIS A 105 2.85 -6.43 1.14
CA HIS A 105 3.70 -6.88 0.03
C HIS A 105 2.82 -7.16 -1.19
N LEU A 106 3.17 -6.54 -2.32
CA LEU A 106 2.44 -6.70 -3.58
C LEU A 106 3.06 -7.82 -4.40
N ASP A 107 2.38 -8.95 -4.53
CA ASP A 107 2.74 -10.01 -5.47
C ASP A 107 2.35 -9.60 -6.90
N TYR A 108 1.15 -9.03 -7.04
CA TYR A 108 0.66 -8.38 -8.26
C TYR A 108 -0.33 -7.27 -7.89
N ALA A 109 -0.22 -6.12 -8.56
CA ALA A 109 -1.24 -5.09 -8.45
C ALA A 109 -1.31 -4.21 -9.70
N GLU A 110 -2.50 -3.72 -10.01
CA GLU A 110 -2.77 -2.66 -10.96
C GLU A 110 -3.45 -1.51 -10.22
N ILE A 111 -2.72 -0.39 -10.06
CA ILE A 111 -3.12 0.73 -9.21
C ILE A 111 -3.07 2.03 -10.01
N GLY A 112 -4.19 2.74 -10.08
CA GLY A 112 -4.32 4.07 -10.66
C GLY A 112 -4.23 5.16 -9.61
N LEU A 113 -3.71 6.31 -10.03
CA LEU A 113 -3.74 7.57 -9.30
C LEU A 113 -4.13 8.67 -10.30
N ASN A 114 -5.20 9.40 -10.05
CA ASN A 114 -5.55 10.54 -10.88
C ASN A 114 -4.74 11.78 -10.49
N GLY A 115 -4.83 12.83 -11.31
CA GLY A 115 -4.08 14.06 -11.07
C GLY A 115 -4.38 14.74 -9.73
N ASN A 116 -5.62 14.64 -9.22
CA ASN A 116 -6.00 15.19 -7.92
C ASN A 116 -5.39 14.40 -6.76
N ASP A 117 -5.36 13.06 -6.86
CA ASP A 117 -4.72 12.20 -5.85
C ASP A 117 -3.23 12.49 -5.76
N ILE A 118 -2.54 12.58 -6.91
CA ILE A 118 -1.11 12.91 -6.96
C ILE A 118 -0.87 14.33 -6.40
N THR A 119 -1.69 15.29 -6.79
CA THR A 119 -1.63 16.68 -6.29
C THR A 119 -1.78 16.73 -4.77
N ALA A 120 -2.75 16.00 -4.21
CA ALA A 120 -2.97 15.92 -2.77
C ALA A 120 -1.79 15.27 -2.06
N LEU A 121 -1.26 14.16 -2.58
CA LEU A 121 -0.07 13.49 -2.04
C LEU A 121 1.14 14.41 -2.02
N MET A 122 1.41 15.11 -3.13
CA MET A 122 2.56 15.99 -3.23
C MET A 122 2.47 17.15 -2.22
N ASN A 123 1.33 17.82 -2.12
CA ASN A 123 1.19 18.99 -1.25
C ASN A 123 0.98 18.66 0.23
N SER A 124 0.31 17.53 0.53
CA SER A 124 -0.09 17.20 1.92
C SER A 124 0.80 16.15 2.58
N TYR A 125 1.72 15.51 1.83
CA TYR A 125 2.59 14.48 2.37
C TYR A 125 4.05 14.64 1.91
N ILE A 126 4.33 14.58 0.59
CA ILE A 126 5.71 14.51 0.07
C ILE A 126 6.46 15.81 0.33
N PHE A 127 5.83 16.97 0.07
CA PHE A 127 6.40 18.32 0.24
C PHE A 127 5.77 19.09 1.40
N ALA A 128 5.10 18.42 2.33
CA ALA A 128 4.45 19.04 3.49
C ALA A 128 5.40 19.36 4.66
N TYR A 129 6.69 19.58 4.39
CA TYR A 129 7.66 19.94 5.42
C TYR A 129 8.12 21.40 5.32
N PRO A 130 8.54 22.01 6.45
CA PRO A 130 9.05 23.39 6.46
C PRO A 130 10.27 23.53 5.54
N GLY A 131 10.24 24.59 4.69
CA GLY A 131 11.32 24.85 3.75
C GLY A 131 11.29 23.97 2.49
N ALA A 132 10.18 23.28 2.21
CA ALA A 132 10.03 22.52 0.98
C ALA A 132 10.26 23.43 -0.24
N PRO A 133 11.09 23.01 -1.20
CA PRO A 133 11.45 23.83 -2.35
C PRO A 133 10.33 23.94 -3.39
N LEU A 134 9.32 23.07 -3.33
CA LEU A 134 8.19 23.04 -4.24
C LEU A 134 6.89 23.26 -3.46
N LYS A 135 6.03 24.15 -3.97
CA LYS A 135 4.76 24.54 -3.35
C LYS A 135 3.66 24.67 -4.40
N HIS A 136 2.41 24.61 -3.95
CA HIS A 136 1.23 24.81 -4.80
C HIS A 136 1.24 23.92 -6.05
N LEU A 137 1.70 22.67 -5.85
CA LEU A 137 1.82 21.71 -6.93
C LEU A 137 0.46 21.30 -7.46
N ARG A 138 0.36 21.14 -8.78
CA ARG A 138 -0.79 20.57 -9.47
C ARG A 138 -0.29 19.60 -10.52
N VAL A 139 -0.95 18.45 -10.60
CA VAL A 139 -0.62 17.40 -11.57
C VAL A 139 -1.85 17.04 -12.35
N HIS A 140 -1.70 16.84 -13.65
CA HIS A 140 -2.71 16.25 -14.52
C HIS A 140 -2.04 15.48 -15.65
N THR A 141 -2.78 14.65 -16.32
CA THR A 141 -2.34 13.92 -17.51
C THR A 141 -2.70 14.71 -18.78
N SER A 142 -1.91 14.57 -19.85
CA SER A 142 -2.16 15.17 -21.15
C SER A 142 -1.61 14.26 -22.24
N GLY A 143 -2.49 13.52 -22.93
CA GLY A 143 -2.09 12.42 -23.80
C GLY A 143 -1.39 11.34 -22.99
N SER A 144 -0.20 10.91 -23.42
CA SER A 144 0.63 9.94 -22.68
C SER A 144 1.57 10.54 -21.65
N GLN A 145 1.46 11.85 -21.40
CA GLN A 145 2.39 12.60 -20.57
C GLN A 145 1.75 13.05 -19.26
N VAL A 146 2.59 13.27 -18.26
CA VAL A 146 2.23 13.95 -17.01
C VAL A 146 2.65 15.41 -17.11
N VAL A 147 1.74 16.30 -16.73
CA VAL A 147 1.98 17.75 -16.62
C VAL A 147 1.93 18.14 -15.16
N GLN A 148 3.03 18.71 -14.69
CA GLN A 148 3.15 19.23 -13.34
C GLN A 148 3.39 20.73 -13.38
N SER A 149 2.59 21.49 -12.65
CA SER A 149 2.79 22.91 -12.42
C SER A 149 2.91 23.21 -10.92
N GLY A 150 3.48 24.36 -10.60
CA GLY A 150 3.64 24.78 -9.22
C GLY A 150 4.56 25.99 -9.08
N VAL A 151 5.04 26.20 -7.88
CA VAL A 151 5.98 27.25 -7.53
C VAL A 151 7.23 26.64 -6.92
N MET A 152 8.38 26.96 -7.49
CA MET A 152 9.69 26.65 -6.93
C MET A 152 10.15 27.82 -6.07
N HIS A 153 10.40 27.57 -4.80
CA HIS A 153 10.92 28.56 -3.85
C HIS A 153 12.41 28.36 -3.63
N LYS A 154 13.20 29.37 -3.94
CA LYS A 154 14.64 29.40 -3.60
C LYS A 154 14.99 30.69 -2.87
N ILE A 155 15.13 31.81 -3.58
CA ILE A 155 15.27 33.14 -3.03
C ILE A 155 13.99 33.93 -3.35
N VAL A 156 13.41 33.63 -4.50
CA VAL A 156 12.14 34.17 -4.99
C VAL A 156 11.24 32.99 -5.41
N ASP A 157 9.96 33.28 -5.46
CA ASP A 157 8.96 32.30 -5.94
C ASP A 157 8.93 32.31 -7.47
N ILE A 158 9.21 31.18 -8.07
CA ILE A 158 9.32 30.99 -9.52
C ILE A 158 8.24 30.00 -9.97
N PRO A 159 7.16 30.49 -10.60
CA PRO A 159 6.15 29.59 -11.16
C PRO A 159 6.71 28.77 -12.34
N PHE A 160 6.38 27.48 -12.39
CA PHE A 160 6.85 26.59 -13.42
C PHE A 160 5.74 25.63 -13.91
N GLU A 161 5.93 25.10 -15.11
CA GLU A 161 5.19 24.01 -15.69
C GLU A 161 6.18 23.05 -16.36
N ILE A 162 6.10 21.76 -16.01
CA ILE A 162 6.90 20.69 -16.59
C ILE A 162 5.96 19.67 -17.22
N ARG A 163 6.24 19.30 -18.47
CA ARG A 163 5.62 18.19 -19.15
C ARG A 163 6.65 17.08 -19.27
N ALA A 164 6.32 15.88 -18.83
CA ALA A 164 7.25 14.76 -18.75
C ALA A 164 6.66 13.47 -19.31
N ASP A 165 7.50 12.70 -19.99
CA ASP A 165 7.25 11.31 -20.29
C ASP A 165 7.45 10.45 -19.03
N VAL A 166 6.68 9.36 -18.91
CA VAL A 166 6.76 8.44 -17.79
C VAL A 166 7.20 7.07 -18.24
N SER A 167 8.07 6.42 -17.47
CA SER A 167 8.52 5.05 -17.69
C SER A 167 8.90 4.39 -16.39
N VAL A 168 9.08 3.06 -16.39
CA VAL A 168 9.61 2.30 -15.26
C VAL A 168 11.04 1.88 -15.56
N THR A 169 11.92 2.00 -14.58
CA THR A 169 13.29 1.50 -14.68
C THR A 169 13.37 0.01 -14.33
N PRO A 170 14.45 -0.70 -14.69
CA PRO A 170 14.65 -2.11 -14.29
C PRO A 170 14.60 -2.33 -12.78
N GLU A 171 14.92 -1.31 -11.98
CA GLU A 171 14.88 -1.35 -10.51
C GLU A 171 13.46 -1.08 -9.95
N GLY A 172 12.45 -0.88 -10.81
CA GLY A 172 11.07 -0.61 -10.41
C GLY A 172 10.81 0.84 -9.98
N LEU A 173 11.70 1.78 -10.31
CA LEU A 173 11.47 3.20 -10.08
C LEU A 173 10.65 3.80 -11.22
N ILE A 174 9.80 4.76 -10.90
CA ILE A 174 9.11 5.57 -11.90
C ILE A 174 10.07 6.70 -12.30
N LYS A 175 10.41 6.73 -13.58
CA LYS A 175 11.20 7.78 -14.19
C LYS A 175 10.31 8.80 -14.86
N LEU A 176 10.45 10.07 -14.51
CA LEU A 176 9.85 11.21 -15.19
C LEU A 176 10.96 11.92 -15.98
N HIS A 177 10.82 11.91 -17.31
CA HIS A 177 11.74 12.59 -18.23
C HIS A 177 11.10 13.88 -18.75
N PRO A 178 11.56 15.07 -18.31
CA PRO A 178 11.03 16.33 -18.78
C PRO A 178 11.28 16.54 -20.29
N VAL A 179 10.20 16.61 -21.08
CA VAL A 179 10.26 16.92 -22.51
C VAL A 179 10.03 18.40 -22.80
N ARG A 180 9.35 19.09 -21.89
CA ARG A 180 9.11 20.53 -21.97
C ARG A 180 9.05 21.16 -20.59
N THR A 181 9.82 22.23 -20.40
CA THR A 181 9.79 23.04 -19.18
C THR A 181 9.47 24.48 -19.54
N ARG A 182 8.50 25.05 -18.85
CA ARG A 182 8.13 26.45 -18.92
C ARG A 182 8.34 27.09 -17.56
N ILE A 183 8.88 28.29 -17.56
CA ILE A 183 9.11 29.07 -16.36
C ILE A 183 8.53 30.45 -16.62
N PHE A 184 7.76 30.92 -15.66
CA PHE A 184 7.03 32.19 -15.81
C PHE A 184 7.67 33.29 -14.99
N GLY A 185 7.71 34.53 -15.54
CA GLY A 185 8.14 35.71 -14.81
C GLY A 185 9.63 35.97 -14.75
N VAL A 186 10.46 35.21 -15.48
CA VAL A 186 11.91 35.43 -15.59
C VAL A 186 12.32 35.36 -17.05
N ASN A 187 13.24 36.25 -17.51
CA ASN A 187 13.77 36.18 -18.88
C ASN A 187 14.36 34.79 -19.13
N GLY A 188 13.73 34.03 -20.06
CA GLY A 188 14.05 32.62 -20.31
C GLY A 188 15.53 32.35 -20.66
N ASN A 189 16.24 33.38 -21.21
CA ASN A 189 17.65 33.24 -21.56
C ASN A 189 18.59 33.22 -20.34
N ASP A 190 18.29 33.95 -19.27
CA ASP A 190 19.11 33.94 -18.06
C ASP A 190 18.87 32.73 -17.20
N LEU A 191 17.67 32.20 -17.27
CA LEU A 191 17.30 31.01 -16.57
C LEU A 191 17.77 29.75 -17.28
N MET A 192 17.75 29.71 -18.62
CA MET A 192 18.34 28.63 -19.40
C MET A 192 19.84 28.48 -19.14
N ARG A 193 20.56 29.60 -18.90
CA ARG A 193 21.96 29.53 -18.42
C ARG A 193 22.07 29.09 -16.98
N ALA A 194 21.14 29.41 -16.11
CA ALA A 194 21.08 28.88 -14.74
C ALA A 194 20.62 27.40 -14.71
N PHE A 195 19.81 26.96 -15.68
CA PHE A 195 19.35 25.56 -15.81
C PHE A 195 20.34 24.63 -16.52
N HIS A 196 21.40 25.11 -17.13
CA HIS A 196 22.59 24.28 -17.37
C HIS A 196 23.25 23.80 -16.07
N LEU A 197 22.90 24.37 -14.94
CA LEU A 197 23.06 23.78 -13.64
C LEU A 197 21.92 22.76 -13.48
N SER A 198 22.23 21.47 -13.61
CA SER A 198 21.28 20.34 -13.49
C SER A 198 20.22 20.58 -12.41
N LEU A 199 18.97 20.12 -12.62
CA LEU A 199 17.87 20.14 -11.63
C LEU A 199 18.36 19.74 -10.24
N GLN A 200 19.32 18.80 -10.16
CA GLN A 200 19.97 18.36 -8.95
C GLN A 200 20.68 19.46 -8.15
N LYS A 201 21.19 20.50 -8.81
CA LYS A 201 21.84 21.65 -8.13
C LYS A 201 20.85 22.72 -7.68
N ILE A 202 19.66 22.70 -8.25
CA ILE A 202 18.63 23.70 -8.00
C ILE A 202 17.67 23.24 -6.91
N LEU A 203 17.31 21.94 -6.88
CA LEU A 203 16.33 21.37 -6.00
C LEU A 203 17.02 20.52 -4.92
N ASP A 204 16.99 20.96 -3.68
CA ASP A 204 17.29 20.08 -2.55
C ASP A 204 16.06 19.27 -2.20
N LEU A 205 16.04 18.02 -2.69
CA LEU A 205 14.98 17.04 -2.43
C LEU A 205 15.39 16.01 -1.37
N SER A 206 16.45 16.23 -0.62
CA SER A 206 16.97 15.29 0.38
C SER A 206 15.95 14.90 1.45
N LYS A 207 15.01 15.80 1.74
CA LYS A 207 13.90 15.57 2.70
C LYS A 207 12.65 14.95 2.07
N ALA A 208 12.55 14.91 0.73
CA ALA A 208 11.44 14.31 0.03
C ALA A 208 11.65 12.79 -0.07
N LYS A 209 10.94 12.03 0.75
CA LYS A 209 11.08 10.57 0.79
C LYS A 209 10.75 9.95 -0.57
N GLY A 210 11.58 9.00 -1.02
CA GLY A 210 11.34 8.27 -2.26
C GLY A 210 11.51 9.08 -3.55
N VAL A 211 12.08 10.29 -3.48
CA VAL A 211 12.31 11.17 -4.63
C VAL A 211 13.80 11.36 -4.84
N THR A 212 14.30 11.13 -6.06
CA THR A 212 15.71 11.32 -6.42
C THR A 212 15.81 12.01 -7.77
N VAL A 213 16.75 12.93 -7.92
CA VAL A 213 17.06 13.59 -9.19
C VAL A 213 18.42 13.12 -9.68
N LYS A 214 18.52 12.68 -10.93
CA LYS A 214 19.78 12.36 -11.61
C LYS A 214 19.81 13.09 -12.96
N GLY A 215 20.69 14.03 -13.12
CA GLY A 215 20.73 14.90 -14.29
C GLY A 215 19.47 15.74 -14.39
N ASN A 216 18.70 15.54 -15.45
CA ASN A 216 17.40 16.18 -15.67
C ASN A 216 16.20 15.27 -15.38
N ASP A 217 16.43 14.00 -15.04
CA ASP A 217 15.38 13.04 -14.78
C ASP A 217 15.04 13.01 -13.29
N LEU A 218 13.75 12.85 -13.01
CA LEU A 218 13.22 12.61 -11.67
C LEU A 218 12.87 11.13 -11.54
N PHE A 219 13.35 10.52 -10.47
CA PHE A 219 13.06 9.12 -10.12
C PHE A 219 12.23 9.10 -8.85
N LEU A 220 11.11 8.40 -8.92
CA LEU A 220 10.20 8.20 -7.80
C LEU A 220 10.20 6.72 -7.43
N ASP A 221 10.41 6.43 -6.16
CA ASP A 221 10.18 5.10 -5.61
C ASP A 221 8.68 4.98 -5.28
N PRO A 222 7.89 4.20 -6.05
CA PRO A 222 6.44 4.23 -5.97
C PRO A 222 5.89 3.72 -4.65
N VAL A 223 6.69 2.98 -3.87
CA VAL A 223 6.27 2.46 -2.57
C VAL A 223 6.73 3.36 -1.42
N ARG A 224 7.89 4.01 -1.54
CA ARG A 224 8.44 4.88 -0.49
C ARG A 224 7.86 6.28 -0.45
N ILE A 225 7.26 6.74 -1.55
CA ILE A 225 6.58 8.05 -1.60
C ILE A 225 5.20 8.03 -0.95
N LEU A 226 4.65 6.86 -0.63
CA LEU A 226 3.32 6.72 -0.04
C LEU A 226 3.35 6.84 1.49
N PRO A 227 2.29 7.41 2.08
CA PRO A 227 2.07 7.35 3.53
C PRO A 227 1.71 5.92 3.98
N PRO A 228 1.78 5.63 5.29
CA PRO A 228 1.33 4.33 5.82
C PRO A 228 -0.11 3.96 5.40
N PRO A 229 -0.39 2.66 5.25
CA PRO A 229 0.45 1.51 5.58
C PRO A 229 1.64 1.37 4.63
N ALA A 230 2.74 0.79 5.13
CA ALA A 230 3.90 0.53 4.29
C ALA A 230 3.53 -0.45 3.16
N ILE A 231 4.05 -0.18 1.97
CA ILE A 231 3.86 -1.03 0.80
C ILE A 231 5.24 -1.51 0.34
N GLU A 232 5.34 -2.76 -0.04
CA GLU A 232 6.49 -3.36 -0.70
C GLU A 232 6.06 -3.92 -2.05
N GLY A 233 6.89 -3.77 -3.06
CA GLY A 233 6.61 -4.28 -4.40
C GLY A 233 7.55 -3.70 -5.43
N HIS A 234 7.59 -4.31 -6.59
CA HIS A 234 8.41 -3.91 -7.72
C HIS A 234 7.51 -3.48 -8.87
N ALA A 235 7.57 -2.20 -9.24
CA ALA A 235 6.82 -1.70 -10.38
C ALA A 235 7.41 -2.29 -11.68
N THR A 236 6.55 -2.86 -12.51
CA THR A 236 6.92 -3.50 -13.78
C THR A 236 6.46 -2.72 -14.99
N ALA A 237 5.39 -1.93 -14.84
CA ALA A 237 4.89 -1.07 -15.91
C ALA A 237 4.22 0.20 -15.36
N ILE A 238 4.17 1.23 -16.18
CA ILE A 238 3.42 2.46 -15.96
C ILE A 238 2.82 2.95 -17.27
N ARG A 239 1.59 3.42 -17.22
CA ARG A 239 0.93 4.05 -18.37
C ARG A 239 0.00 5.16 -17.93
N VAL A 240 -0.28 6.07 -18.83
CA VAL A 240 -1.38 7.02 -18.70
C VAL A 240 -2.63 6.38 -19.30
N ASP A 241 -3.72 6.39 -18.55
CA ASP A 241 -5.02 5.84 -18.93
C ASP A 241 -6.12 6.85 -18.57
N GLY A 242 -6.51 7.65 -19.56
CA GLY A 242 -7.38 8.79 -19.32
C GLY A 242 -6.72 9.86 -18.44
N ASP A 243 -7.33 10.13 -17.29
CA ASP A 243 -6.83 11.07 -16.28
C ASP A 243 -5.98 10.40 -15.19
N GLU A 244 -5.74 9.09 -15.31
CA GLU A 244 -5.00 8.29 -14.33
C GLU A 244 -3.59 7.93 -14.81
N LEU A 245 -2.68 7.89 -13.86
CA LEU A 245 -1.38 7.25 -13.97
C LEU A 245 -1.50 5.86 -13.38
N VAL A 246 -1.53 4.84 -14.23
CA VAL A 246 -1.72 3.44 -13.84
C VAL A 246 -0.38 2.74 -13.74
N GLN A 247 -0.09 2.19 -12.56
CA GLN A 247 1.12 1.45 -12.24
C GLN A 247 0.78 -0.04 -12.11
N THR A 248 1.63 -0.89 -12.66
CA THR A 248 1.57 -2.35 -12.50
C THR A 248 2.74 -2.79 -11.63
N PHE A 249 2.48 -3.64 -10.66
CA PHE A 249 3.46 -4.26 -9.78
C PHE A 249 3.44 -5.77 -9.99
N GLY A 250 4.61 -6.39 -9.97
CA GLY A 250 4.76 -7.85 -10.10
C GLY A 250 4.25 -8.42 -11.42
N THR A 251 3.97 -9.73 -11.42
CA THR A 251 3.44 -10.47 -12.57
C THR A 251 2.30 -11.39 -12.16
N VAL A 252 1.30 -11.57 -13.03
CA VAL A 252 0.08 -12.36 -12.75
C VAL A 252 0.36 -13.87 -12.77
N ASP A 253 1.30 -14.32 -13.61
CA ASP A 253 1.38 -15.72 -14.07
C ASP A 253 1.80 -16.75 -13.01
N ALA A 254 2.26 -16.31 -11.85
CA ALA A 254 2.81 -17.18 -10.80
C ALA A 254 1.90 -17.37 -9.57
N LEU A 255 0.72 -16.73 -9.53
CA LEU A 255 -0.07 -16.67 -8.30
C LEU A 255 -1.21 -17.70 -8.27
N PRO A 256 -1.29 -18.56 -7.26
CA PRO A 256 -2.44 -19.41 -7.08
C PRO A 256 -3.70 -18.57 -6.86
N PRO A 257 -4.88 -18.99 -7.33
CA PRO A 257 -6.10 -18.22 -7.16
C PRO A 257 -6.45 -18.03 -5.68
N LEU A 258 -6.76 -16.80 -5.30
CA LEU A 258 -7.33 -16.43 -3.99
C LEU A 258 -8.77 -15.98 -4.22
N THR A 259 -9.69 -16.94 -4.27
CA THR A 259 -11.09 -16.70 -4.60
C THR A 259 -11.85 -16.31 -3.33
N PRO A 260 -12.55 -15.15 -3.32
CA PRO A 260 -13.38 -14.76 -2.19
C PRO A 260 -14.63 -15.64 -2.11
N PRO A 261 -15.23 -15.80 -0.92
CA PRO A 261 -16.47 -16.57 -0.72
C PRO A 261 -17.64 -16.07 -1.56
N ASP A 262 -17.78 -14.75 -1.71
CA ASP A 262 -18.78 -14.15 -2.59
C ASP A 262 -18.11 -13.58 -3.85
N THR A 263 -18.23 -14.30 -4.95
CA THR A 263 -17.72 -13.89 -6.26
C THR A 263 -18.66 -12.97 -7.03
N SER A 264 -19.93 -12.82 -6.56
CA SER A 264 -20.92 -11.95 -7.19
C SER A 264 -20.62 -10.47 -6.93
N SER A 265 -19.92 -10.17 -5.82
CA SER A 265 -19.47 -8.82 -5.52
C SER A 265 -18.39 -8.36 -6.50
N GLY A 266 -18.71 -7.31 -7.27
CA GLY A 266 -17.78 -6.75 -8.25
C GLY A 266 -16.61 -5.98 -7.63
N ALA A 267 -16.79 -5.47 -6.38
CA ALA A 267 -15.82 -4.70 -5.61
C ALA A 267 -15.68 -5.32 -4.22
N TYR A 268 -14.45 -5.71 -3.85
CA TYR A 268 -14.21 -6.38 -2.56
C TYR A 268 -12.76 -6.24 -2.09
N MET A 269 -12.58 -6.48 -0.78
CA MET A 269 -11.31 -6.82 -0.16
C MET A 269 -11.46 -8.18 0.53
N PHE A 270 -10.56 -9.12 0.27
CA PHE A 270 -10.58 -10.46 0.84
C PHE A 270 -9.25 -10.78 1.52
N TYR A 271 -9.33 -11.29 2.74
CA TYR A 271 -8.20 -11.63 3.60
C TYR A 271 -8.30 -13.09 3.98
N ARG A 272 -7.17 -13.82 3.91
CA ARG A 272 -7.11 -15.25 4.22
C ARG A 272 -5.81 -15.62 4.92
N GLY A 273 -5.94 -16.44 5.97
CA GLY A 273 -4.81 -16.96 6.76
C GLY A 273 -4.24 -15.90 7.72
N GLY A 274 -3.27 -16.32 8.50
CA GLY A 274 -2.64 -15.49 9.51
C GLY A 274 -3.57 -15.03 10.63
N THR A 275 -3.09 -14.09 11.43
CA THR A 275 -3.87 -13.49 12.52
C THR A 275 -4.19 -12.05 12.18
N LEU A 276 -5.48 -11.72 12.17
CA LEU A 276 -5.99 -10.40 11.79
C LEU A 276 -6.81 -9.78 12.93
N HIS A 277 -6.48 -8.56 13.31
CA HIS A 277 -7.24 -7.76 14.27
C HIS A 277 -8.02 -6.66 13.55
N PHE A 278 -9.35 -6.78 13.58
CA PHE A 278 -10.27 -5.88 12.89
C PHE A 278 -11.34 -5.36 13.87
N GLY A 279 -11.25 -4.12 14.26
CA GLY A 279 -12.06 -3.55 15.34
C GLY A 279 -11.79 -4.25 16.68
N LYS A 280 -12.83 -4.88 17.25
CA LYS A 280 -12.70 -5.70 18.46
C LYS A 280 -12.49 -7.20 18.17
N LEU A 281 -12.50 -7.58 16.90
CA LEU A 281 -12.43 -8.98 16.50
C LEU A 281 -10.98 -9.37 16.25
N LEU A 282 -10.51 -10.41 16.93
CA LEU A 282 -9.27 -11.11 16.63
C LEU A 282 -9.62 -12.41 15.91
N MET A 283 -9.15 -12.57 14.70
CA MET A 283 -9.32 -13.75 13.88
C MET A 283 -8.00 -14.51 13.81
N LEU A 284 -8.01 -15.78 14.23
CA LEU A 284 -6.95 -16.74 14.00
C LEU A 284 -7.29 -17.49 12.71
N ASP A 285 -6.31 -17.69 11.83
CA ASP A 285 -6.54 -18.22 10.47
C ASP A 285 -7.66 -17.44 9.76
N ALA A 286 -7.42 -16.14 9.59
CA ALA A 286 -8.45 -15.20 9.14
C ALA A 286 -9.07 -15.61 7.80
N GLN A 287 -10.38 -15.52 7.70
CA GLN A 287 -11.14 -15.58 6.46
C GLN A 287 -12.18 -14.46 6.49
N MET A 288 -11.87 -13.32 5.89
CA MET A 288 -12.73 -12.15 5.92
C MET A 288 -12.86 -11.53 4.54
N GLN A 289 -14.10 -11.35 4.10
CA GLN A 289 -14.41 -10.58 2.89
C GLN A 289 -15.17 -9.30 3.26
N ILE A 290 -14.65 -8.16 2.82
CA ILE A 290 -15.32 -6.87 2.94
C ILE A 290 -15.88 -6.50 1.56
N VAL A 291 -17.16 -6.14 1.51
CA VAL A 291 -17.88 -5.73 0.31
C VAL A 291 -18.60 -4.40 0.52
N ASP A 292 -18.79 -3.64 -0.56
CA ASP A 292 -19.59 -2.41 -0.50
C ASP A 292 -21.05 -2.74 -0.26
N LEU A 293 -21.64 -2.17 0.79
CA LEU A 293 -23.06 -2.29 1.10
C LEU A 293 -23.97 -1.71 -0.01
N ARG A 294 -23.46 -0.70 -0.72
CA ARG A 294 -24.17 -0.02 -1.81
C ARG A 294 -23.28 0.12 -3.04
N PRO A 295 -23.04 -0.99 -3.78
CA PRO A 295 -22.07 -0.99 -4.87
C PRO A 295 -22.50 -0.01 -5.97
N SER A 296 -21.57 0.89 -6.35
CA SER A 296 -21.76 1.87 -7.42
C SER A 296 -20.49 2.02 -8.28
N GLY A 297 -19.64 1.00 -8.31
CA GLY A 297 -18.35 1.03 -9.03
C GLY A 297 -17.20 0.59 -8.16
N PHE A 298 -16.26 1.49 -7.86
CA PHE A 298 -15.19 1.23 -6.90
C PHE A 298 -15.71 1.41 -5.47
N PHE A 299 -15.26 0.55 -4.57
CA PHE A 299 -15.55 0.65 -3.15
C PHE A 299 -14.60 1.64 -2.47
N ASP A 300 -15.12 2.73 -1.95
CA ASP A 300 -14.36 3.75 -1.23
C ASP A 300 -14.08 3.31 0.20
N PHE A 301 -12.83 2.92 0.48
CA PHE A 301 -12.38 2.43 1.77
C PHE A 301 -11.29 3.32 2.37
N SER A 302 -11.44 3.67 3.65
CA SER A 302 -10.43 4.42 4.41
C SER A 302 -10.01 3.67 5.66
N LEU A 303 -8.71 3.35 5.77
CA LEU A 303 -8.18 2.69 6.96
C LEU A 303 -8.28 3.60 8.20
N ASP A 304 -8.17 4.92 8.04
CA ASP A 304 -8.32 5.88 9.13
C ASP A 304 -9.79 6.00 9.63
N ARG A 305 -10.77 5.63 8.79
CA ARG A 305 -12.21 5.75 9.08
C ARG A 305 -12.98 4.43 8.94
N TYR A 306 -12.27 3.30 8.89
CA TYR A 306 -12.92 2.01 8.66
C TYR A 306 -13.93 1.65 9.76
N LYS A 307 -13.72 2.11 11.01
CA LYS A 307 -14.66 1.88 12.11
C LYS A 307 -16.01 2.58 11.87
N GLU A 308 -15.99 3.79 11.33
CA GLU A 308 -17.21 4.50 10.94
C GLU A 308 -17.95 3.77 9.81
N GLN A 309 -17.18 3.31 8.79
CA GLN A 309 -17.75 2.52 7.69
C GLN A 309 -18.32 1.19 8.17
N LEU A 310 -17.66 0.55 9.15
CA LEU A 310 -18.09 -0.70 9.76
C LEU A 310 -19.38 -0.54 10.55
N VAL A 311 -19.49 0.51 11.37
CA VAL A 311 -20.70 0.80 12.17
C VAL A 311 -21.90 1.12 11.28
N ALA A 312 -21.66 1.72 10.12
CA ALA A 312 -22.71 2.02 9.14
C ALA A 312 -23.13 0.79 8.31
N GLY A 313 -22.58 -0.38 8.59
CA GLY A 313 -22.80 -1.63 7.88
C GLY A 313 -23.25 -2.76 8.80
N TYR A 314 -23.02 -3.98 8.36
CA TYR A 314 -23.28 -5.20 9.12
C TYR A 314 -22.31 -6.31 8.73
N SER A 315 -22.26 -7.38 9.51
CA SER A 315 -21.51 -8.57 9.17
C SER A 315 -22.36 -9.83 9.27
N ARG A 316 -21.94 -10.88 8.58
CA ARG A 316 -22.50 -12.22 8.72
C ARG A 316 -21.36 -13.25 8.81
N THR A 317 -21.58 -14.29 9.60
CA THR A 317 -20.69 -15.46 9.64
C THR A 317 -21.03 -16.38 8.47
N LEU A 318 -20.03 -16.87 7.78
CA LEU A 318 -20.16 -17.85 6.71
C LEU A 318 -20.18 -19.29 7.32
N PRO A 319 -20.67 -20.31 6.58
CA PRO A 319 -20.75 -21.69 7.07
C PRO A 319 -19.39 -22.28 7.51
N ASP A 320 -18.28 -21.81 6.94
CA ASP A 320 -16.90 -22.19 7.23
C ASP A 320 -16.25 -21.33 8.33
N LEU A 321 -17.06 -20.63 9.14
CA LEU A 321 -16.65 -19.69 10.18
C LEU A 321 -15.95 -18.43 9.65
N GLY A 322 -15.89 -18.24 8.34
CA GLY A 322 -15.43 -16.99 7.72
C GLY A 322 -16.38 -15.83 8.01
N LEU A 323 -15.89 -14.61 7.87
CA LEU A 323 -16.66 -13.39 8.09
C LEU A 323 -16.87 -12.64 6.78
N GLN A 324 -18.12 -12.31 6.46
CA GLN A 324 -18.45 -11.38 5.40
C GLN A 324 -18.94 -10.07 6.01
N VAL A 325 -18.29 -8.96 5.65
CA VAL A 325 -18.54 -7.63 6.20
C VAL A 325 -19.08 -6.73 5.08
N TYR A 326 -20.25 -6.20 5.28
CA TYR A 326 -20.88 -5.22 4.39
C TYR A 326 -20.63 -3.85 4.97
N MET A 327 -19.79 -3.04 4.31
CA MET A 327 -19.41 -1.72 4.77
C MET A 327 -19.97 -0.65 3.83
N LEU A 328 -20.37 0.49 4.39
CA LEU A 328 -20.75 1.65 3.60
C LEU A 328 -19.49 2.32 3.03
N GLY A 329 -19.48 2.63 1.72
CA GLY A 329 -18.39 3.38 1.10
C GLY A 329 -18.14 4.73 1.79
N LEU A 330 -16.89 5.17 1.86
CA LEU A 330 -16.49 6.42 2.52
C LEU A 330 -17.22 7.64 1.95
N ASP A 331 -17.41 7.67 0.63
CA ASP A 331 -18.15 8.68 -0.11
C ASP A 331 -19.61 8.84 0.35
N LYS A 332 -20.19 7.77 0.90
CA LYS A 332 -21.60 7.69 1.32
C LYS A 332 -21.79 7.96 2.82
N LEU A 333 -20.72 7.97 3.63
CA LEU A 333 -20.82 8.23 5.07
C LEU A 333 -21.35 9.63 5.40
N SER A 334 -20.98 10.65 4.64
CA SER A 334 -21.42 12.03 4.86
C SER A 334 -22.88 12.27 4.51
N SER A 335 -23.43 11.46 3.59
CA SER A 335 -24.84 11.55 3.16
C SER A 335 -25.79 10.72 4.05
N ALA A 336 -25.24 9.78 4.85
CA ALA A 336 -26.03 8.92 5.72
C ALA A 336 -26.51 9.62 7.02
N GLY A 337 -26.11 10.87 7.25
CA GLY A 337 -26.29 11.55 8.53
C GLY A 337 -25.48 10.86 9.64
N LYS A 338 -25.44 11.41 10.85
CA LYS A 338 -24.98 10.66 12.03
C LYS A 338 -25.94 9.50 12.21
N VAL A 339 -25.54 8.30 11.80
CA VAL A 339 -26.31 7.09 12.12
C VAL A 339 -26.19 6.95 13.63
N SER A 340 -27.20 7.45 14.35
CA SER A 340 -27.31 7.23 15.79
C SER A 340 -27.42 5.74 16.00
N ALA A 341 -26.64 5.23 16.95
CA ALA A 341 -26.73 3.83 17.37
C ALA A 341 -28.14 3.41 17.81
N ASP A 342 -29.02 4.38 18.02
CA ASP A 342 -30.38 4.21 18.49
C ASP A 342 -31.37 3.71 17.40
N HIS A 343 -31.00 3.77 16.10
CA HIS A 343 -31.87 3.32 15.01
C HIS A 343 -31.69 1.85 14.61
N LEU A 344 -30.83 1.12 15.29
CA LEU A 344 -30.74 -0.33 15.13
C LEU A 344 -31.65 -0.99 16.20
N SER A 345 -32.96 -0.90 16.03
CA SER A 345 -33.88 -1.60 16.90
C SER A 345 -33.82 -3.11 16.66
N CYS A 346 -33.16 -3.79 17.59
CA CYS A 346 -33.25 -5.24 17.69
C CYS A 346 -34.46 -5.61 18.51
N SER A 347 -35.50 -6.22 17.93
CA SER A 347 -36.62 -6.75 18.66
C SER A 347 -36.19 -7.98 19.46
N ARG A 348 -36.28 -7.91 20.79
CA ARG A 348 -36.15 -9.06 21.69
C ARG A 348 -37.51 -9.73 21.79
N SER A 349 -37.85 -10.62 20.88
CA SER A 349 -38.92 -11.55 21.12
C SER A 349 -38.38 -12.97 20.95
N THR A 350 -38.43 -13.71 22.07
CA THR A 350 -38.23 -15.16 22.16
C THR A 350 -36.87 -15.71 21.64
N GLY A 351 -35.83 -15.60 22.46
CA GLY A 351 -34.69 -16.53 22.47
C GLY A 351 -33.65 -16.42 21.36
N ALA A 352 -33.86 -15.64 20.30
CA ALA A 352 -32.90 -15.35 19.27
C ALA A 352 -32.94 -13.86 18.95
N SER A 353 -31.78 -13.17 19.06
CA SER A 353 -31.66 -11.78 18.64
C SER A 353 -31.71 -11.71 17.11
N GLN A 354 -32.85 -11.50 16.54
CA GLN A 354 -33.04 -11.25 15.10
C GLN A 354 -33.02 -9.75 14.88
N CYS A 355 -31.93 -9.24 14.32
CA CYS A 355 -31.86 -7.86 13.84
C CYS A 355 -32.40 -7.82 12.41
N ASP A 356 -33.48 -7.08 12.18
CA ASP A 356 -34.02 -6.86 10.85
C ASP A 356 -33.26 -5.68 10.18
N PRO A 357 -32.47 -5.93 9.14
CA PRO A 357 -31.74 -4.87 8.45
C PRO A 357 -32.65 -4.01 7.54
N THR A 358 -33.96 -4.33 7.41
CA THR A 358 -34.83 -3.68 6.46
C THR A 358 -35.49 -2.41 6.98
N SER A 359 -35.43 -2.13 8.29
CA SER A 359 -36.20 -1.02 8.89
C SER A 359 -35.52 0.36 8.80
N SER A 360 -34.25 0.46 8.39
CA SER A 360 -33.59 1.77 8.35
C SER A 360 -32.83 2.10 7.06
N ILE A 361 -32.69 1.17 6.12
CA ILE A 361 -32.02 1.42 4.83
C ILE A 361 -32.83 0.76 3.72
N GLY A 362 -33.55 1.56 2.95
CA GLY A 362 -34.46 1.13 1.91
C GLY A 362 -34.01 -0.03 1.05
N THR A 363 -34.84 -1.07 1.04
CA THR A 363 -35.15 -1.95 -0.07
C THR A 363 -34.12 -2.98 -0.53
N THR A 364 -33.85 -3.97 0.32
CA THR A 364 -33.74 -5.35 -0.18
C THR A 364 -34.71 -6.21 0.62
N PRO A 365 -35.74 -6.81 -0.01
CA PRO A 365 -36.74 -7.58 0.74
C PRO A 365 -36.12 -8.80 1.39
N ALA A 366 -36.47 -9.10 2.63
CA ALA A 366 -36.03 -10.25 3.42
C ALA A 366 -36.22 -11.61 2.71
N SER A 367 -37.01 -11.68 1.67
CA SER A 367 -37.21 -12.85 0.81
C SER A 367 -36.02 -13.20 -0.08
N ALA A 368 -35.05 -12.30 -0.24
CA ALA A 368 -33.82 -12.55 -1.01
C ALA A 368 -32.68 -13.20 -0.17
N TRP A 369 -32.90 -13.47 1.09
CA TRP A 369 -31.88 -14.01 2.00
C TRP A 369 -32.04 -15.52 2.10
N PRO A 370 -30.93 -16.29 1.97
CA PRO A 370 -30.97 -17.72 2.22
C PRO A 370 -31.36 -18.01 3.67
N LYS A 371 -32.22 -19.04 3.88
CA LYS A 371 -32.92 -19.32 5.15
C LYS A 371 -32.05 -19.72 6.36
N ASN A 372 -30.72 -19.76 6.27
CA ASN A 372 -29.81 -20.32 7.28
C ASN A 372 -28.71 -19.36 7.74
N TYR A 373 -28.99 -18.04 7.89
CA TYR A 373 -27.97 -17.10 8.30
C TYR A 373 -28.18 -16.57 9.72
N HIS A 374 -27.09 -16.56 10.49
CA HIS A 374 -27.00 -15.83 11.76
C HIS A 374 -26.35 -14.47 11.49
N VAL A 375 -27.06 -13.39 11.80
CA VAL A 375 -26.49 -12.04 11.76
C VAL A 375 -25.83 -11.76 13.12
N THR A 376 -24.53 -11.63 13.13
CA THR A 376 -23.79 -11.21 14.31
C THR A 376 -23.60 -9.70 14.29
N ARG A 377 -24.18 -9.00 15.25
CA ARG A 377 -24.04 -7.55 15.41
C ARG A 377 -22.63 -7.22 15.85
N ILE A 378 -21.93 -6.39 15.10
CA ILE A 378 -20.72 -5.74 15.59
C ILE A 378 -21.19 -4.61 16.51
N SER A 379 -21.08 -4.79 17.82
CA SER A 379 -21.43 -3.75 18.78
C SER A 379 -20.54 -2.53 18.60
N PRO A 380 -21.11 -1.29 18.69
CA PRO A 380 -20.29 -0.09 18.65
C PRO A 380 -19.27 -0.11 19.75
N ILE A 381 -18.08 0.37 19.41
CA ILE A 381 -16.96 0.49 20.31
C ILE A 381 -17.07 1.87 20.97
N TYR A 382 -17.32 1.91 22.24
CA TYR A 382 -17.04 3.07 23.12
C TYR A 382 -15.69 2.87 23.78
#